data_27fd948f775f1293eddbdfe41510bd19
#
_entry.id   27fd948f775f1293eddbdfe41510bd19
#
_cell.length_a   1.000
_cell.length_b   1.000
_cell.length_c   1.000
_cell.angle_alpha   90.00
_cell.angle_beta   90.00
_cell.angle_gamma   90.00
#
_symmetry.space_group_name_H-M   'P 1'
#
loop_
_entity.id
_entity.type
_entity.pdbx_description
1 polymer ?
#
loop_
_entity_poly.entity_id
_entity_poly.type
_entity_poly.pdbx_seq_one_letter_code
_entity_poly.pdbx_strand_id
1 'polypeptide(L)'
;MTDNDRKINQLRAKIPTFRCIKGCHDCCGPVTVSSEEMARLPVKSNAEHDAALNELSCAYLGAHGCEIYDQRPLICRLFGTTPSLLCPNGQRPEYMIDVKVEREIHAFLGATRQVLL
;
A
#
# COMPACT_ATOMS: atom_id res chain seq x y z
N MET A 1 13.54 -14.71 7.94
CA MET A 1 12.58 -14.21 6.90
C MET A 1 11.64 -15.35 6.54
N THR A 2 10.34 -15.11 6.63
CA THR A 2 9.31 -16.11 6.29
C THR A 2 9.13 -16.23 4.78
N ASP A 3 8.42 -17.29 4.34
CA ASP A 3 8.06 -17.45 2.93
C ASP A 3 7.17 -16.30 2.44
N ASN A 4 6.26 -15.80 3.30
CA ASN A 4 5.43 -14.64 2.99
C ASN A 4 6.26 -13.38 2.83
N ASP A 5 7.27 -13.17 3.66
CA ASP A 5 8.18 -12.03 3.51
C ASP A 5 8.92 -12.06 2.18
N ARG A 6 9.39 -13.24 1.76
CA ARG A 6 10.07 -13.39 0.46
C ARG A 6 9.10 -13.11 -0.68
N LYS A 7 7.86 -13.61 -0.58
CA LYS A 7 6.85 -13.38 -1.60
C LYS A 7 6.49 -11.90 -1.72
N ILE A 8 6.34 -11.21 -0.60
CA ILE A 8 6.09 -9.76 -0.57
C ILE A 8 7.21 -9.03 -1.31
N ASN A 9 8.47 -9.36 -1.02
CA ASN A 9 9.61 -8.71 -1.65
C ASN A 9 9.65 -8.98 -3.16
N GLN A 10 9.33 -10.19 -3.59
CA GLN A 10 9.25 -10.55 -5.01
C GLN A 10 8.18 -9.75 -5.73
N LEU A 11 6.97 -9.69 -5.15
CA LEU A 11 5.84 -8.99 -5.74
C LEU A 11 6.09 -7.49 -5.78
N ARG A 12 6.65 -6.94 -4.70
CA ARG A 12 7.00 -5.52 -4.62
C ARG A 12 7.95 -5.11 -5.75
N ALA A 13 8.95 -5.96 -6.06
CA ALA A 13 9.93 -5.68 -7.11
C ALA A 13 9.30 -5.66 -8.51
N LYS A 14 8.13 -6.27 -8.69
CA LYS A 14 7.43 -6.34 -9.97
C LYS A 14 6.42 -5.20 -10.18
N ILE A 15 6.16 -4.39 -9.16
CA ILE A 15 5.26 -3.25 -9.27
C ILE A 15 6.02 -2.08 -9.90
N PRO A 16 5.51 -1.50 -10.99
CA PRO A 16 6.14 -0.33 -11.60
C PRO A 16 6.21 0.84 -10.63
N THR A 17 7.27 1.62 -10.70
CA THR A 17 7.43 2.81 -9.88
C THR A 17 7.19 4.06 -10.69
N PHE A 18 6.71 5.11 -10.04
CA PHE A 18 6.54 6.43 -10.64
C PHE A 18 6.63 7.48 -9.54
N ARG A 19 6.83 8.72 -9.93
CA ARG A 19 6.95 9.82 -8.98
C ARG A 19 5.56 10.38 -8.67
N CYS A 20 5.17 10.28 -7.39
CA CYS A 20 3.97 10.95 -6.90
C CYS A 20 4.22 12.45 -6.72
N ILE A 21 3.13 13.23 -6.72
CA ILE A 21 3.19 14.62 -6.29
C ILE A 21 3.60 14.64 -4.81
N LYS A 22 4.66 15.39 -4.51
CA LYS A 22 5.20 15.44 -3.14
C LYS A 22 4.12 15.88 -2.13
N GLY A 23 3.97 15.09 -1.06
CA GLY A 23 3.00 15.37 0.00
C GLY A 23 1.56 15.04 -0.37
N CYS A 24 1.30 14.55 -1.58
CA CYS A 24 -0.04 14.16 -2.00
C CYS A 24 -0.52 12.93 -1.21
N HIS A 25 -1.79 12.95 -0.77
CA HIS A 25 -2.41 11.86 -0.05
C HIS A 25 -3.80 11.52 -0.58
N ASP A 26 -4.12 11.94 -1.81
CA ASP A 26 -5.46 11.80 -2.38
C ASP A 26 -5.86 10.33 -2.60
N CYS A 27 -4.89 9.40 -2.68
CA CYS A 27 -5.16 7.98 -2.74
C CYS A 27 -5.07 7.29 -1.36
N CYS A 28 -4.76 8.02 -0.30
CA CYS A 28 -4.70 7.47 1.06
C CYS A 28 -6.09 7.28 1.63
N GLY A 29 -6.27 6.21 2.41
CA GLY A 29 -7.54 5.91 3.07
C GLY A 29 -7.44 4.60 3.83
N PRO A 30 -8.55 4.14 4.43
CA PRO A 30 -8.56 2.86 5.13
C PRO A 30 -8.36 1.71 4.14
N VAL A 31 -7.31 0.92 4.35
CA VAL A 31 -7.03 -0.29 3.57
C VAL A 31 -6.60 -1.40 4.52
N THR A 32 -6.74 -2.65 4.09
CA THR A 32 -6.15 -3.78 4.80
C THR A 32 -4.84 -4.18 4.15
N VAL A 33 -3.92 -4.67 4.96
CA VAL A 33 -2.60 -5.13 4.54
C VAL A 33 -2.32 -6.48 5.18
N SER A 34 -1.35 -7.22 4.65
CA SER A 34 -0.94 -8.46 5.29
C SER A 34 -0.32 -8.19 6.66
N SER A 35 -0.51 -9.13 7.59
CA SER A 35 0.08 -8.98 8.94
C SER A 35 1.60 -8.90 8.90
N GLU A 36 2.24 -9.56 7.93
CA GLU A 36 3.69 -9.49 7.73
C GLU A 36 4.14 -8.10 7.29
N GLU A 37 3.35 -7.44 6.43
CA GLU A 37 3.65 -6.06 6.03
C GLU A 37 3.46 -5.09 7.17
N MET A 38 2.39 -5.27 7.97
CA MET A 38 2.17 -4.44 9.17
C MET A 38 3.34 -4.56 10.15
N ALA A 39 3.90 -5.76 10.32
CA ALA A 39 5.02 -5.99 11.22
C ALA A 39 6.30 -5.24 10.82
N ARG A 40 6.41 -4.79 9.57
CA ARG A 40 7.55 -4.00 9.08
C ARG A 40 7.43 -2.51 9.36
N LEU A 41 6.25 -2.06 9.79
CA LEU A 41 5.95 -0.64 9.97
C LEU A 41 6.16 -0.21 11.43
N PRO A 42 6.39 1.09 11.66
CA PRO A 42 6.41 1.62 13.03
C PRO A 42 5.11 1.28 13.74
N VAL A 43 5.21 0.85 15.01
CA VAL A 43 4.03 0.47 15.79
C VAL A 43 3.24 1.72 16.19
N LYS A 44 1.93 1.69 15.90
CA LYS A 44 1.00 2.69 16.39
C LYS A 44 -0.04 2.03 17.28
N SER A 45 -0.59 2.79 18.23
CA SER A 45 -1.58 2.26 19.16
C SER A 45 -2.92 1.97 18.46
N ASN A 46 -3.74 1.12 19.08
CA ASN A 46 -5.11 0.89 18.60
C ASN A 46 -5.91 2.20 18.57
N ALA A 47 -5.69 3.08 19.53
CA ALA A 47 -6.35 4.39 19.57
C ALA A 47 -5.98 5.25 18.37
N GLU A 48 -4.71 5.23 17.91
CA GLU A 48 -4.27 5.96 16.73
C GLU A 48 -4.90 5.39 15.46
N HIS A 49 -4.96 4.05 15.33
CA HIS A 49 -5.62 3.41 14.20
C HIS A 49 -7.13 3.70 14.18
N ASP A 50 -7.79 3.64 15.34
CA ASP A 50 -9.24 3.91 15.46
C ASP A 50 -9.56 5.36 15.11
N ALA A 51 -8.74 6.30 15.58
CA ALA A 51 -8.92 7.72 15.27
C ALA A 51 -8.80 7.99 13.76
N ALA A 52 -7.83 7.37 13.10
CA ALA A 52 -7.65 7.49 11.67
C ALA A 52 -8.84 6.89 10.91
N LEU A 53 -9.33 5.73 11.32
CA LEU A 53 -10.48 5.07 10.70
C LEU A 53 -11.75 5.94 10.82
N ASN A 54 -11.96 6.56 11.97
CA ASN A 54 -13.10 7.46 12.18
C ASN A 54 -13.10 8.65 11.20
N GLU A 55 -11.93 9.07 10.75
CA GLU A 55 -11.77 10.13 9.75
C GLU A 55 -11.63 9.57 8.33
N LEU A 56 -11.81 8.27 8.12
CA LEU A 56 -11.59 7.59 6.84
C LEU A 56 -10.19 7.84 6.28
N SER A 57 -9.20 7.84 7.17
CA SER A 57 -7.80 8.12 6.86
C SER A 57 -6.91 6.94 7.25
N CYS A 58 -5.62 7.06 6.93
CA CYS A 58 -4.59 6.10 7.30
C CYS A 58 -3.83 6.61 8.53
N ALA A 59 -3.57 5.72 9.49
CA ALA A 59 -2.82 6.07 10.71
C ALA A 59 -1.41 6.59 10.42
N TYR A 60 -0.83 6.26 9.28
CA TYR A 60 0.51 6.67 8.87
C TYR A 60 0.53 7.92 7.98
N LEU A 61 -0.62 8.56 7.79
CA LEU A 61 -0.68 9.83 7.09
C LEU A 61 -0.30 10.96 8.04
N GLY A 62 0.82 11.62 7.77
CA GLY A 62 1.30 12.75 8.55
C GLY A 62 0.99 14.09 7.90
N ALA A 63 1.48 15.16 8.53
CA ALA A 63 1.25 16.53 8.06
C ALA A 63 1.84 16.81 6.67
N HIS A 64 2.86 16.05 6.27
CA HIS A 64 3.57 16.23 5.00
C HIS A 64 3.39 15.06 4.04
N GLY A 65 2.37 14.23 4.24
CA GLY A 65 2.09 13.06 3.42
C GLY A 65 2.34 11.76 4.16
N CYS A 66 2.50 10.68 3.42
CA CYS A 66 2.70 9.34 3.98
C CYS A 66 4.03 9.23 4.72
N GLU A 67 3.98 8.91 6.02
CA GLU A 67 5.16 8.74 6.86
C GLU A 67 5.95 7.47 6.52
N ILE A 68 5.31 6.51 5.85
CA ILE A 68 5.89 5.22 5.48
C ILE A 68 6.03 5.07 3.97
N TYR A 69 6.22 6.17 3.24
CA TYR A 69 6.21 6.16 1.78
C TYR A 69 7.12 5.10 1.17
N ASP A 70 8.36 4.98 1.66
CA ASP A 70 9.33 4.01 1.14
C ASP A 70 9.04 2.57 1.57
N GLN A 71 8.20 2.41 2.59
CA GLN A 71 7.83 1.12 3.17
C GLN A 71 6.37 0.77 2.92
N ARG A 72 5.74 1.45 1.95
CA ARG A 72 4.32 1.24 1.66
C ARG A 72 4.02 -0.22 1.38
N PRO A 73 2.91 -0.75 1.95
CA PRO A 73 2.43 -2.09 1.62
C PRO A 73 2.08 -2.24 0.14
N LEU A 74 1.98 -3.49 -0.31
CA LEU A 74 1.66 -3.81 -1.72
C LEU A 74 0.42 -3.08 -2.22
N ILE A 75 -0.67 -3.07 -1.44
CA ILE A 75 -1.91 -2.41 -1.86
C ILE A 75 -1.71 -0.91 -2.11
N CYS A 76 -0.92 -0.26 -1.26
CA CYS A 76 -0.62 1.17 -1.43
C CYS A 76 0.24 1.42 -2.67
N ARG A 77 1.11 0.48 -3.03
CA ARG A 77 1.97 0.59 -4.21
C ARG A 77 1.24 0.34 -5.51
N LEU A 78 0.09 -0.34 -5.46
CA LEU A 78 -0.74 -0.59 -6.65
C LEU A 78 -1.43 0.68 -7.15
N PHE A 79 -1.73 1.63 -6.27
CA PHE A 79 -2.38 2.87 -6.68
C PHE A 79 -1.55 3.61 -7.74
N GLY A 80 -2.21 3.95 -8.83
CA GLY A 80 -1.59 4.62 -9.98
C GLY A 80 -0.93 3.67 -10.98
N THR A 81 -0.75 2.39 -10.64
CA THR A 81 -0.06 1.43 -11.52
C THR A 81 -1.01 0.53 -12.29
N THR A 82 -2.28 0.55 -11.98
CA THR A 82 -3.30 -0.31 -12.60
C THR A 82 -4.56 0.49 -12.93
N PRO A 83 -5.27 0.13 -14.02
CA PRO A 83 -6.55 0.77 -14.35
C PRO A 83 -7.62 0.62 -13.27
N SER A 84 -7.55 -0.38 -12.41
CA SER A 84 -8.52 -0.59 -11.33
C SER A 84 -8.29 0.33 -10.13
N LEU A 85 -7.09 0.94 -9.99
CA LEU A 85 -6.73 1.82 -8.89
C LEU A 85 -5.93 3.02 -9.44
N LEU A 86 -6.60 3.87 -10.20
CA LEU A 86 -5.96 5.04 -10.81
C LEU A 86 -5.61 6.10 -9.76
N CYS A 87 -4.49 6.80 -9.99
CA CYS A 87 -4.17 7.99 -9.23
C CYS A 87 -5.19 9.09 -9.55
N PRO A 88 -5.83 9.72 -8.54
CA PRO A 88 -6.78 10.80 -8.76
C PRO A 88 -6.20 12.00 -9.51
N ASN A 89 -4.89 12.17 -9.47
CA ASN A 89 -4.18 13.29 -10.08
C ASN A 89 -3.50 12.93 -11.41
N GLY A 90 -3.82 11.76 -11.97
CA GLY A 90 -3.33 11.33 -13.27
C GLY A 90 -1.87 10.88 -13.29
N GLN A 91 -1.23 10.74 -12.15
CA GLN A 91 0.15 10.25 -12.08
C GLN A 91 0.18 8.74 -12.37
N ARG A 92 1.14 8.30 -13.16
CA ARG A 92 1.29 6.88 -13.51
C ARG A 92 2.71 6.59 -13.96
N PRO A 93 3.14 5.31 -13.91
CA PRO A 93 4.41 4.91 -14.49
C PRO A 93 4.35 4.93 -16.01
N GLU A 94 5.52 4.83 -16.65
CA GLU A 94 5.61 4.73 -18.11
C GLU A 94 4.82 3.53 -18.64
N TYR A 95 4.91 2.39 -17.94
CA TYR A 95 4.12 1.19 -18.24
C TYR A 95 3.34 0.78 -17.01
N MET A 96 2.05 0.53 -17.19
CA MET A 96 1.19 0.02 -16.13
C MET A 96 1.61 -1.40 -15.73
N ILE A 97 1.19 -1.83 -14.55
CA ILE A 97 1.52 -3.17 -14.03
C ILE A 97 1.01 -4.26 -14.99
N ASP A 98 1.78 -5.34 -15.12
CA ASP A 98 1.35 -6.53 -15.85
C ASP A 98 0.12 -7.14 -15.15
N VAL A 99 -0.90 -7.47 -15.92
CA VAL A 99 -2.16 -8.03 -15.42
C VAL A 99 -1.93 -9.31 -14.61
N LYS A 100 -0.98 -10.15 -15.05
CA LYS A 100 -0.66 -11.40 -14.34
C LYS A 100 -0.03 -11.11 -12.97
N VAL A 101 0.83 -10.11 -12.89
CA VAL A 101 1.45 -9.68 -11.62
C VAL A 101 0.39 -9.14 -10.69
N GLU A 102 -0.52 -8.31 -11.18
CA GLU A 102 -1.62 -7.78 -10.36
C GLU A 102 -2.49 -8.90 -9.81
N ARG A 103 -2.85 -9.88 -10.63
CA ARG A 103 -3.60 -11.05 -10.18
C ARG A 103 -2.86 -11.84 -9.09
N GLU A 104 -1.56 -12.00 -9.26
CA GLU A 104 -0.71 -12.70 -8.29
C GLU A 104 -0.70 -11.96 -6.95
N ILE A 105 -0.63 -10.63 -6.98
CA ILE A 105 -0.70 -9.81 -5.77
C ILE A 105 -2.04 -9.97 -5.07
N HIS A 106 -3.15 -9.87 -5.78
CA HIS A 106 -4.48 -10.04 -5.21
C HIS A 106 -4.69 -11.44 -4.65
N ALA A 107 -4.20 -12.47 -5.33
CA ALA A 107 -4.26 -13.84 -4.84
C ALA A 107 -3.47 -14.02 -3.55
N PHE A 108 -2.27 -13.44 -3.48
CA PHE A 108 -1.43 -13.47 -2.28
C PHE A 108 -2.12 -12.76 -1.11
N LEU A 109 -2.65 -11.56 -1.34
CA LEU A 109 -3.34 -10.80 -0.31
C LEU A 109 -4.59 -11.53 0.19
N GLY A 110 -5.34 -12.19 -0.70
CA GLY A 110 -6.50 -12.98 -0.33
C GLY A 110 -6.16 -14.25 0.45
N ALA A 111 -4.94 -14.75 0.35
CA ALA A 111 -4.47 -15.95 1.03
C ALA A 111 -3.74 -15.67 2.35
N THR A 112 -3.51 -14.40 2.69
CA THR A 112 -2.81 -14.00 3.91
C THR A 112 -3.75 -13.36 4.91
N ARG A 113 -3.33 -13.34 6.19
CA ARG A 113 -4.08 -12.63 7.24
C ARG A 113 -4.00 -11.14 6.96
N GLN A 114 -5.17 -10.50 6.87
CA GLN A 114 -5.28 -9.07 6.64
C GLN A 114 -5.58 -8.33 7.94
N VAL A 115 -4.93 -7.18 8.12
CA VAL A 115 -5.16 -6.28 9.24
C VAL A 115 -5.37 -4.87 8.71
N LEU A 116 -6.10 -4.05 9.45
CA LEU A 116 -6.35 -2.66 9.06
C LEU A 116 -5.08 -1.82 9.25
N LEU A 117 -4.71 -1.10 8.19
CA LEU A 117 -3.57 -0.19 8.24
C LEU A 117 -3.89 1.09 9.00
#